data_bf59f8f717d27e00bd9721d49e68594d
#
_entry.id   bf59f8f717d27e00bd9721d49e68594d
#
_cell.length_a   1.000
_cell.length_b   1.000
_cell.length_c   1.000
_cell.angle_alpha   90.00
_cell.angle_beta   90.00
_cell.angle_gamma   90.00
#
_symmetry.space_group_name_H-M   'P 1'
#
loop_
_entity.id
_entity.type
_entity.pdbx_description
1 polymer ?
#
loop_
_entity_poly.entity_id
_entity_poly.type
_entity_poly.pdbx_seq_one_letter_code
_entity_poly.pdbx_strand_id
1 'polypeptide(L)'
;MDSPTPCVDYGVLRLSQKNGCGVLLQDAAAYLIFQEEICMKNKKMVLILVAFVALIAAMAGVFAMTRPETTAGGKKITVAVVHADGTEKTFEYATDEEFLGPVILAEGLVEGVEGPYGLEISAVDGEKASWEENQSYWALFIGEEYATTGADGVVLTDGGVYKLVYTIG
;
A
#
# COMPACT_ATOMS: atom_id res chain seq x y z
N MET A 1 44.86 -5.07 38.75
CA MET A 1 45.63 -6.06 37.98
C MET A 1 44.78 -6.40 36.79
N ASP A 2 44.90 -5.57 35.78
CA ASP A 2 44.10 -5.60 34.56
C ASP A 2 44.92 -6.30 33.49
N SER A 3 44.39 -7.42 32.98
CA SER A 3 44.96 -8.09 31.82
C SER A 3 44.22 -7.64 30.57
N PRO A 4 44.89 -7.05 29.58
CA PRO A 4 44.29 -6.79 28.29
C PRO A 4 44.29 -8.07 27.45
N THR A 5 43.15 -8.47 26.95
CA THR A 5 42.99 -9.54 25.94
C THR A 5 43.58 -9.07 24.61
N PRO A 6 44.29 -9.93 23.88
CA PRO A 6 45.01 -9.55 22.68
C PRO A 6 44.07 -9.36 21.47
N CYS A 7 44.29 -8.27 20.75
CA CYS A 7 43.85 -8.12 19.39
C CYS A 7 44.49 -9.19 18.52
N VAL A 8 43.70 -10.03 17.88
CA VAL A 8 44.19 -11.02 16.89
C VAL A 8 44.63 -10.26 15.65
N ASP A 9 45.92 -10.24 15.46
CA ASP A 9 46.61 -9.68 14.30
C ASP A 9 46.39 -10.65 13.10
N TYR A 10 45.46 -10.34 12.23
CA TYR A 10 45.33 -11.06 10.96
C TYR A 10 46.42 -10.56 10.01
N GLY A 11 47.44 -11.38 9.89
CA GLY A 11 48.64 -11.20 9.08
C GLY A 11 48.32 -10.74 7.66
N VAL A 12 48.93 -9.63 7.29
CA VAL A 12 49.02 -9.10 5.94
C VAL A 12 49.59 -10.16 5.01
N LEU A 13 48.77 -10.79 4.20
CA LEU A 13 49.20 -11.61 3.05
C LEU A 13 49.81 -10.66 2.01
N ARG A 14 51.13 -10.60 1.99
CA ARG A 14 51.94 -9.95 0.95
C ARG A 14 51.78 -10.71 -0.36
N LEU A 15 50.79 -10.33 -1.19
CA LEU A 15 50.70 -10.81 -2.55
C LEU A 15 51.66 -10.04 -3.44
N SER A 16 52.67 -10.80 -3.91
CA SER A 16 53.66 -10.41 -4.91
C SER A 16 52.97 -10.01 -6.22
N GLN A 17 53.28 -8.78 -6.62
CA GLN A 17 52.83 -8.17 -7.89
C GLN A 17 53.44 -8.90 -9.07
N LYS A 18 52.62 -9.47 -9.95
CA LYS A 18 52.93 -9.75 -11.36
C LYS A 18 51.73 -9.42 -12.24
N ASN A 19 51.88 -8.32 -12.90
CA ASN A 19 51.34 -7.85 -14.18
C ASN A 19 50.13 -8.58 -14.80
N GLY A 20 49.05 -7.85 -14.99
CA GLY A 20 48.16 -8.07 -16.12
C GLY A 20 46.68 -8.07 -15.77
N CYS A 21 45.97 -7.13 -16.34
CA CYS A 21 44.52 -6.98 -16.43
C CYS A 21 43.83 -6.25 -15.28
N GLY A 22 43.81 -4.94 -15.41
CA GLY A 22 42.87 -4.10 -14.67
C GLY A 22 41.46 -4.32 -15.16
N VAL A 23 40.59 -4.49 -14.26
CA VAL A 23 39.11 -4.34 -14.17
C VAL A 23 38.61 -5.47 -13.28
N LEU A 24 38.60 -5.28 -11.98
CA LEU A 24 37.78 -6.01 -10.99
C LEU A 24 38.18 -5.65 -9.53
N LEU A 25 38.89 -4.52 -9.33
CA LEU A 25 39.35 -4.12 -7.98
C LEU A 25 38.52 -2.99 -7.35
N GLN A 26 37.49 -2.51 -8.05
CA GLN A 26 36.67 -1.42 -7.50
C GLN A 26 35.51 -1.90 -6.63
N ASP A 27 35.03 -3.13 -6.84
CA ASP A 27 33.92 -3.68 -6.04
C ASP A 27 34.38 -4.35 -4.74
N ALA A 28 35.60 -4.86 -4.72
CA ALA A 28 36.16 -5.45 -3.49
C ALA A 28 36.54 -4.41 -2.42
N ALA A 29 36.93 -3.20 -2.84
CA ALA A 29 37.25 -2.13 -1.92
C ALA A 29 35.97 -1.52 -1.26
N ALA A 30 34.86 -1.47 -1.99
CA ALA A 30 33.57 -1.03 -1.44
C ALA A 30 33.00 -2.03 -0.43
N TYR A 31 33.23 -3.34 -0.65
CA TYR A 31 32.78 -4.37 0.29
C TYR A 31 33.63 -4.42 1.57
N LEU A 32 34.91 -4.09 1.48
CA LEU A 32 35.83 -4.04 2.63
C LEU A 32 35.65 -2.78 3.48
N ILE A 33 35.22 -1.67 2.89
CA ILE A 33 34.95 -0.42 3.63
C ILE A 33 33.64 -0.56 4.46
N PHE A 34 32.73 -1.45 4.07
CA PHE A 34 31.49 -1.69 4.83
C PHE A 34 31.70 -2.62 6.04
N GLN A 35 32.84 -3.28 6.13
CA GLN A 35 33.15 -4.21 7.25
C GLN A 35 33.92 -3.57 8.41
N GLU A 36 34.45 -2.35 8.29
CA GLU A 36 35.38 -1.81 9.29
C GLU A 36 34.76 -0.95 10.41
N GLU A 37 33.43 -0.73 10.43
CA GLU A 37 32.87 0.18 11.47
C GLU A 37 31.82 -0.43 12.40
N ILE A 38 31.77 -1.74 12.60
CA ILE A 38 30.92 -2.29 13.65
C ILE A 38 31.77 -2.96 14.75
N CYS A 39 32.79 -2.26 15.24
CA CYS A 39 33.33 -2.51 16.57
C CYS A 39 32.49 -1.72 17.58
N MET A 40 31.20 -2.11 17.73
CA MET A 40 30.31 -1.45 18.68
C MET A 40 30.69 -1.81 20.11
N LYS A 41 31.40 -0.90 20.71
CA LYS A 41 31.83 -0.92 22.11
C LYS A 41 30.67 -0.85 23.12
N ASN A 42 29.42 -0.89 22.68
CA ASN A 42 28.23 -0.81 23.55
C ASN A 42 27.22 -1.91 23.23
N LYS A 43 27.30 -3.01 23.98
CA LYS A 43 26.29 -4.11 23.92
C LYS A 43 24.84 -3.61 24.04
N LYS A 44 24.61 -2.48 24.71
CA LYS A 44 23.30 -1.83 24.82
C LYS A 44 22.81 -1.24 23.52
N MET A 45 23.72 -0.68 22.70
CA MET A 45 23.36 -0.08 21.41
C MET A 45 22.99 -1.14 20.37
N VAL A 46 23.69 -2.28 20.37
CA VAL A 46 23.36 -3.44 19.53
C VAL A 46 21.98 -4.01 19.91
N LEU A 47 21.70 -4.12 21.21
CA LEU A 47 20.38 -4.58 21.69
C LEU A 47 19.23 -3.65 21.24
N ILE A 48 19.43 -2.34 21.29
CA ILE A 48 18.45 -1.34 20.83
C ILE A 48 18.21 -1.48 19.32
N LEU A 49 19.28 -1.64 18.54
CA LEU A 49 19.18 -1.81 17.09
C LEU A 49 18.43 -3.09 16.71
N VAL A 50 18.74 -4.20 17.37
CA VAL A 50 18.05 -5.49 17.16
C VAL A 50 16.57 -5.38 17.55
N ALA A 51 16.26 -4.74 18.67
CA ALA A 51 14.88 -4.51 19.10
C ALA A 51 14.11 -3.64 18.11
N PHE A 52 14.76 -2.61 17.54
CA PHE A 52 14.13 -1.74 16.52
C PHE A 52 13.86 -2.48 15.22
N VAL A 53 14.80 -3.30 14.75
CA VAL A 53 14.59 -4.16 13.56
C VAL A 53 13.48 -5.18 13.80
N ALA A 54 13.42 -5.79 14.98
CA ALA A 54 12.35 -6.72 15.35
C ALA A 54 10.97 -6.04 15.39
N LEU A 55 10.91 -4.78 15.87
CA LEU A 55 9.68 -3.99 15.87
C LEU A 55 9.19 -3.69 14.45
N ILE A 56 10.09 -3.28 13.55
CA ILE A 56 9.76 -3.04 12.14
C ILE A 56 9.26 -4.33 11.48
N ALA A 57 9.92 -5.47 11.72
CA ALA A 57 9.52 -6.75 11.18
C ALA A 57 8.13 -7.18 11.70
N ALA A 58 7.85 -6.94 12.98
CA ALA A 58 6.54 -7.21 13.57
C ALA A 58 5.44 -6.33 12.94
N MET A 59 5.71 -5.03 12.75
CA MET A 59 4.76 -4.11 12.08
C MET A 59 4.51 -4.51 10.63
N ALA A 60 5.55 -4.91 9.89
CA ALA A 60 5.41 -5.39 8.52
C ALA A 60 4.59 -6.70 8.46
N GLY A 61 4.77 -7.59 9.44
CA GLY A 61 3.98 -8.82 9.56
C GLY A 61 2.50 -8.55 9.82
N VAL A 62 2.19 -7.64 10.75
CA VAL A 62 0.79 -7.23 11.01
C VAL A 62 0.18 -6.58 9.78
N PHE A 63 0.92 -5.71 9.10
CA PHE A 63 0.45 -5.05 7.87
C PHE A 63 0.18 -6.06 6.74
N ALA A 64 1.02 -7.09 6.59
CA ALA A 64 0.80 -8.15 5.61
C ALA A 64 -0.44 -9.01 5.90
N MET A 65 -0.75 -9.22 7.21
CA MET A 65 -1.92 -9.99 7.63
C MET A 65 -3.24 -9.20 7.55
N THR A 66 -3.17 -7.86 7.65
CA THR A 66 -4.35 -6.99 7.59
C THR A 66 -4.63 -6.46 6.19
N ARG A 67 -3.78 -6.76 5.19
CA ARG A 67 -4.11 -6.43 3.81
C ARG A 67 -5.31 -7.25 3.36
N PRO A 68 -6.39 -6.60 2.87
CA PRO A 68 -7.45 -7.34 2.18
C PRO A 68 -6.83 -8.09 1.00
N GLU A 69 -7.17 -9.37 0.86
CA GLU A 69 -6.72 -10.17 -0.28
C GLU A 69 -7.38 -9.64 -1.55
N THR A 70 -6.58 -9.03 -2.43
CA THR A 70 -7.03 -8.69 -3.78
C THR A 70 -6.93 -9.92 -4.64
N THR A 71 -8.06 -10.40 -5.13
CA THR A 71 -8.08 -11.52 -6.07
C THR A 71 -7.56 -11.01 -7.42
N ALA A 72 -6.40 -11.48 -7.84
CA ALA A 72 -5.87 -11.18 -9.16
C ALA A 72 -6.59 -12.02 -10.21
N GLY A 73 -7.23 -11.36 -11.18
CA GLY A 73 -7.86 -11.96 -12.37
C GLY A 73 -9.37 -12.07 -12.31
N GLY A 74 -10.07 -11.36 -13.21
CA GLY A 74 -11.48 -11.54 -13.54
C GLY A 74 -12.49 -11.49 -12.39
N LYS A 75 -12.33 -10.53 -11.47
CA LYS A 75 -13.30 -10.32 -10.38
C LYS A 75 -14.65 -9.93 -10.94
N LYS A 76 -15.72 -10.55 -10.44
CA LYS A 76 -17.10 -10.14 -10.69
C LYS A 76 -17.60 -9.35 -9.50
N ILE A 77 -18.04 -8.13 -9.74
CA ILE A 77 -18.57 -7.24 -8.71
C ILE A 77 -19.98 -6.82 -9.05
N THR A 78 -20.76 -6.54 -8.04
CA THR A 78 -22.12 -6.02 -8.16
C THR A 78 -22.17 -4.61 -7.57
N VAL A 79 -22.63 -3.65 -8.37
CA VAL A 79 -22.83 -2.28 -7.91
C VAL A 79 -24.33 -1.97 -7.96
N ALA A 80 -24.92 -1.73 -6.80
CA ALA A 80 -26.30 -1.30 -6.68
C ALA A 80 -26.36 0.23 -6.55
N VAL A 81 -27.27 0.87 -7.26
CA VAL A 81 -27.51 2.31 -7.19
C VAL A 81 -28.93 2.54 -6.72
N VAL A 82 -29.08 3.27 -5.61
CA VAL A 82 -30.39 3.66 -5.06
C VAL A 82 -30.59 5.15 -5.30
N HIS A 83 -31.52 5.47 -6.16
CA HIS A 83 -31.88 6.83 -6.56
C HIS A 83 -32.70 7.58 -5.49
N ALA A 84 -32.86 8.89 -5.67
CA ALA A 84 -33.63 9.74 -4.77
C ALA A 84 -35.12 9.32 -4.67
N ASP A 85 -35.67 8.73 -5.71
CA ASP A 85 -37.06 8.22 -5.74
C ASP A 85 -37.20 6.84 -5.07
N GLY A 86 -36.10 6.25 -4.57
CA GLY A 86 -36.06 4.92 -3.98
C GLY A 86 -35.95 3.79 -5.02
N THR A 87 -35.79 4.10 -6.29
CA THR A 87 -35.54 3.09 -7.31
C THR A 87 -34.14 2.52 -7.15
N GLU A 88 -34.04 1.20 -7.12
CA GLU A 88 -32.75 0.48 -7.05
C GLU A 88 -32.44 -0.14 -8.43
N LYS A 89 -31.23 0.14 -8.94
CA LYS A 89 -30.67 -0.48 -10.15
C LYS A 89 -29.42 -1.23 -9.78
N THR A 90 -29.21 -2.38 -10.40
CA THR A 90 -28.06 -3.23 -10.15
C THR A 90 -27.26 -3.40 -11.42
N PHE A 91 -25.94 -3.22 -11.32
CA PHE A 91 -24.98 -3.35 -12.40
C PHE A 91 -23.96 -4.42 -12.02
N GLU A 92 -23.64 -5.30 -12.94
CA GLU A 92 -22.63 -6.34 -12.77
C GLU A 92 -21.44 -6.02 -13.68
N TYR A 93 -20.24 -5.96 -13.07
CA TYR A 93 -19.01 -5.70 -13.79
C TYR A 93 -18.00 -6.84 -13.56
N ALA A 94 -17.24 -7.14 -14.61
CA ALA A 94 -16.09 -8.03 -14.53
C ALA A 94 -14.83 -7.21 -14.74
N THR A 95 -13.92 -7.21 -13.77
CA THR A 95 -12.76 -6.34 -13.79
C THR A 95 -11.53 -6.97 -13.15
N ASP A 96 -10.35 -6.56 -13.62
CA ASP A 96 -9.06 -6.89 -13.01
C ASP A 96 -8.55 -5.76 -12.09
N GLU A 97 -9.28 -4.64 -12.03
CA GLU A 97 -8.90 -3.49 -11.21
C GLU A 97 -8.86 -3.84 -9.71
N GLU A 98 -8.04 -3.12 -8.98
CA GLU A 98 -7.87 -3.30 -7.54
C GLU A 98 -8.91 -2.51 -6.73
N PHE A 99 -9.30 -1.33 -7.24
CA PHE A 99 -10.17 -0.38 -6.54
C PHE A 99 -11.46 -0.10 -7.31
N LEU A 100 -12.50 0.30 -6.55
CA LEU A 100 -13.83 0.56 -7.10
C LEU A 100 -13.87 1.81 -8.00
N GLY A 101 -13.21 2.90 -7.59
CA GLY A 101 -13.25 4.19 -8.29
C GLY A 101 -12.95 4.11 -9.78
N PRO A 102 -11.79 3.54 -10.19
CA PRO A 102 -11.45 3.36 -11.60
C PRO A 102 -12.50 2.59 -12.40
N VAL A 103 -13.12 1.56 -11.82
CA VAL A 103 -14.13 0.74 -12.52
C VAL A 103 -15.40 1.53 -12.81
N ILE A 104 -15.98 2.15 -11.79
CA ILE A 104 -17.26 2.88 -11.94
C ILE A 104 -17.11 4.12 -12.83
N LEU A 105 -15.91 4.71 -12.90
CA LEU A 105 -15.58 5.78 -13.83
C LEU A 105 -15.43 5.27 -15.28
N ALA A 106 -14.68 4.19 -15.48
CA ALA A 106 -14.43 3.63 -16.81
C ALA A 106 -15.71 3.12 -17.47
N GLU A 107 -16.62 2.55 -16.68
CA GLU A 107 -17.93 2.08 -17.14
C GLU A 107 -18.95 3.22 -17.30
N GLY A 108 -18.58 4.45 -16.95
CA GLY A 108 -19.45 5.62 -17.07
C GLY A 108 -20.67 5.60 -16.14
N LEU A 109 -20.60 4.79 -15.06
CA LEU A 109 -21.67 4.73 -14.07
C LEU A 109 -21.70 6.00 -13.21
N VAL A 110 -20.52 6.60 -12.95
CA VAL A 110 -20.40 7.82 -12.17
C VAL A 110 -19.75 8.94 -12.97
N GLU A 111 -20.13 10.17 -12.66
CA GLU A 111 -19.44 11.38 -13.05
C GLU A 111 -18.82 11.98 -11.79
N GLY A 112 -17.57 12.39 -11.87
CA GLY A 112 -16.86 12.98 -10.76
C GLY A 112 -15.54 13.61 -11.18
N VAL A 113 -14.92 14.28 -10.24
CA VAL A 113 -13.59 14.88 -10.39
C VAL A 113 -12.65 14.37 -9.32
N GLU A 114 -11.39 14.24 -9.68
CA GLU A 114 -10.36 13.88 -8.70
C GLU A 114 -10.08 15.06 -7.79
N GLY A 115 -10.39 14.90 -6.53
CA GLY A 115 -10.20 15.90 -5.49
C GLY A 115 -9.05 15.55 -4.55
N PRO A 116 -8.78 16.41 -3.54
CA PRO A 116 -7.71 16.19 -2.57
C PRO A 116 -7.87 14.94 -1.71
N TYR A 117 -9.08 14.39 -1.66
CA TYR A 117 -9.44 13.21 -0.84
C TYR A 117 -9.86 12.00 -1.68
N GLY A 118 -9.55 12.00 -2.98
CA GLY A 118 -9.93 10.99 -3.94
C GLY A 118 -11.08 11.42 -4.85
N LEU A 119 -11.74 10.45 -5.49
CA LEU A 119 -12.84 10.70 -6.43
C LEU A 119 -14.05 11.33 -5.72
N GLU A 120 -14.36 12.56 -6.08
CA GLU A 120 -15.57 13.27 -5.66
C GLU A 120 -16.68 13.00 -6.66
N ILE A 121 -17.66 12.18 -6.26
CA ILE A 121 -18.76 11.74 -7.12
C ILE A 121 -19.84 12.84 -7.14
N SER A 122 -20.09 13.38 -8.32
CA SER A 122 -21.11 14.42 -8.54
C SER A 122 -22.40 13.88 -9.12
N ALA A 123 -22.33 12.80 -9.90
CA ALA A 123 -23.53 12.13 -10.44
C ALA A 123 -23.31 10.62 -10.52
N VAL A 124 -24.40 9.86 -10.39
CA VAL A 124 -24.45 8.41 -10.55
C VAL A 124 -25.65 8.05 -11.43
N ASP A 125 -25.42 7.23 -12.46
CA ASP A 125 -26.46 6.83 -13.43
C ASP A 125 -27.25 8.03 -13.99
N GLY A 126 -26.54 9.17 -14.19
CA GLY A 126 -27.09 10.42 -14.70
C GLY A 126 -27.83 11.29 -13.68
N GLU A 127 -28.00 10.83 -12.43
CA GLU A 127 -28.62 11.61 -11.36
C GLU A 127 -27.54 12.38 -10.58
N LYS A 128 -27.69 13.70 -10.50
CA LYS A 128 -26.76 14.60 -9.81
C LYS A 128 -27.11 14.77 -8.35
N ALA A 129 -26.08 14.75 -7.50
CA ALA A 129 -26.18 15.17 -6.13
C ALA A 129 -25.33 16.43 -5.94
N SER A 130 -25.86 17.40 -5.17
CA SER A 130 -25.16 18.66 -4.88
C SER A 130 -25.40 19.07 -3.44
N TRP A 131 -24.35 19.15 -2.67
CA TRP A 131 -24.42 19.62 -1.30
C TRP A 131 -24.86 21.09 -1.20
N GLU A 132 -24.44 21.90 -2.19
CA GLU A 132 -24.73 23.33 -2.22
C GLU A 132 -26.20 23.63 -2.56
N GLU A 133 -26.84 22.83 -3.41
CA GLU A 133 -28.19 23.07 -3.88
C GLU A 133 -29.26 22.49 -2.95
N ASN A 134 -29.06 21.26 -2.49
CA ASN A 134 -30.09 20.53 -1.75
C ASN A 134 -29.55 19.64 -0.64
N GLN A 135 -28.28 19.82 -0.26
CA GLN A 135 -27.60 19.03 0.76
C GLN A 135 -27.57 17.52 0.46
N SER A 136 -27.59 17.16 -0.84
CA SER A 136 -27.50 15.76 -1.26
C SER A 136 -26.09 15.34 -1.57
N TYR A 137 -25.84 14.04 -1.39
CA TYR A 137 -24.59 13.40 -1.73
C TYR A 137 -24.80 11.90 -1.99
N TRP A 138 -23.83 11.27 -2.65
CA TRP A 138 -23.83 9.84 -2.88
C TRP A 138 -23.09 9.13 -1.77
N ALA A 139 -23.83 8.38 -0.96
CA ALA A 139 -23.26 7.56 0.12
C ALA A 139 -22.83 6.21 -0.41
N LEU A 140 -21.58 5.82 -0.16
CA LEU A 140 -21.02 4.54 -0.57
C LEU A 140 -21.09 3.51 0.57
N PHE A 141 -21.56 2.31 0.24
CA PHE A 141 -21.62 1.17 1.16
C PHE A 141 -20.86 -0.02 0.57
N ILE A 142 -20.26 -0.81 1.43
CA ILE A 142 -19.63 -2.09 1.14
C ILE A 142 -20.51 -3.17 1.78
N GLY A 143 -21.30 -3.86 0.95
CA GLY A 143 -22.39 -4.69 1.47
C GLY A 143 -23.44 -3.83 2.18
N GLU A 144 -23.53 -3.97 3.51
CA GLU A 144 -24.46 -3.20 4.35
C GLU A 144 -23.75 -2.12 5.20
N GLU A 145 -22.41 -2.06 5.17
CA GLU A 145 -21.65 -1.12 5.97
C GLU A 145 -21.31 0.16 5.19
N TYR A 146 -21.42 1.31 5.86
CA TYR A 146 -21.02 2.59 5.28
C TYR A 146 -19.50 2.61 5.05
N ALA A 147 -19.08 2.94 3.83
CA ALA A 147 -17.68 3.04 3.50
C ALA A 147 -17.03 4.22 4.23
N THR A 148 -15.94 3.97 4.93
CA THR A 148 -15.16 5.01 5.64
C THR A 148 -14.15 5.70 4.74
N THR A 149 -14.00 5.21 3.51
CA THR A 149 -13.08 5.75 2.48
C THR A 149 -13.87 6.07 1.21
N GLY A 150 -13.34 6.96 0.37
CA GLY A 150 -13.87 7.19 -0.97
C GLY A 150 -13.73 5.97 -1.87
N ALA A 151 -14.38 5.99 -3.04
CA ALA A 151 -14.38 4.88 -3.99
C ALA A 151 -12.98 4.43 -4.42
N ASP A 152 -12.01 5.35 -4.47
CA ASP A 152 -10.61 5.05 -4.80
C ASP A 152 -9.86 4.27 -3.72
N GLY A 153 -10.38 4.27 -2.49
CA GLY A 153 -9.80 3.51 -1.38
C GLY A 153 -10.53 2.19 -1.12
N VAL A 154 -11.64 1.91 -1.82
CA VAL A 154 -12.40 0.68 -1.65
C VAL A 154 -11.82 -0.42 -2.51
N VAL A 155 -11.26 -1.44 -1.85
CA VAL A 155 -10.66 -2.61 -2.50
C VAL A 155 -11.75 -3.55 -3.01
N LEU A 156 -11.62 -3.99 -4.26
CA LEU A 156 -12.53 -4.93 -4.90
C LEU A 156 -12.21 -6.38 -4.53
N THR A 157 -13.26 -7.09 -4.13
CA THR A 157 -13.23 -8.55 -3.90
C THR A 157 -14.11 -9.26 -4.91
N ASP A 158 -13.76 -10.49 -5.29
CA ASP A 158 -14.59 -11.29 -6.17
C ASP A 158 -15.91 -11.62 -5.49
N GLY A 159 -17.03 -11.40 -6.19
CA GLY A 159 -18.37 -11.50 -5.64
C GLY A 159 -18.78 -10.34 -4.71
N GLY A 160 -17.96 -9.28 -4.63
CA GLY A 160 -18.24 -8.12 -3.78
C GLY A 160 -19.48 -7.36 -4.21
N VAL A 161 -20.24 -6.88 -3.22
CA VAL A 161 -21.44 -6.04 -3.44
C VAL A 161 -21.16 -4.65 -2.89
N TYR A 162 -21.32 -3.64 -3.75
CA TYR A 162 -21.12 -2.23 -3.44
C TYR A 162 -22.41 -1.48 -3.71
N LYS A 163 -22.76 -0.52 -2.89
CA LYS A 163 -24.00 0.24 -3.05
C LYS A 163 -23.76 1.73 -3.00
N LEU A 164 -24.28 2.45 -3.98
CA LEU A 164 -24.31 3.91 -4.03
C LEU A 164 -25.75 4.35 -3.73
N VAL A 165 -25.93 5.14 -2.67
CA VAL A 165 -27.24 5.57 -2.19
C VAL A 165 -27.32 7.07 -2.23
N TYR A 166 -28.34 7.60 -2.93
CA TYR A 166 -28.65 9.03 -2.86
C TYR A 166 -29.13 9.40 -1.47
N THR A 167 -28.45 10.31 -0.82
CA THR A 167 -28.70 10.69 0.57
C THR A 167 -28.84 12.21 0.68
N ILE A 168 -29.80 12.64 1.50
CA ILE A 168 -30.00 14.06 1.86
C ILE A 168 -29.53 14.21 3.31
N GLY A 169 -28.66 15.19 3.57
CA GLY A 169 -28.10 15.49 4.88
C GLY A 169 -28.97 16.35 5.78
#